data_b7ecff3c11901afb5c78f8d23e57bf4f
#
_entry.id   b7ecff3c11901afb5c78f8d23e57bf4f
#
_cell.length_a   1.000
_cell.length_b   1.000
_cell.length_c   1.000
_cell.angle_alpha   90.00
_cell.angle_beta   90.00
_cell.angle_gamma   90.00
#
_symmetry.space_group_name_H-M   'P 1'
#
loop_
_entity.id
_entity.type
_entity.pdbx_description
1 polymer ?
#
loop_
_entity_poly.entity_id
_entity_poly.type
_entity_poly.pdbx_seq_one_letter_code
_entity_poly.pdbx_strand_id
1 'polypeptide(L)'
;MRSEQTPRDGFSTKRFIGIAAVLLLTIAVVGLLMRASQVGSSVGLYAGSERAMTAFSGGRFEASGVAHVPGTDGVLFVDDDRPNEVFWMRLGGDRKQAGAIKSVNIATSIIDLEGITTDGAYFYVVGSQSRSRGPDLVGLARFKFDAATQRVTGTETASRLKKFLADNVAELRGMENTTYNDGGINVEGIAWDPGNKRLLVGLRSPVVEGQALVVPLKLRDPNAALSLDNLQVEGNKAIRLPLGGAGIRSIEYDQTRNAFFVITGAGPNSERMDFKFWEWTGNDGTPALREFDTFDRRLKPEGVTRVSTAAQNFLFIVFDTSGYAAKD
;
A
#
# COMPACT_ATOMS: atom_id res chain seq x y z
N MET A 1 41.49 60.12 -61.82
CA MET A 1 41.44 60.06 -60.36
C MET A 1 41.02 58.67 -59.96
N ARG A 2 41.94 57.93 -59.37
CA ARG A 2 41.73 56.52 -58.96
C ARG A 2 41.12 56.48 -57.58
N SER A 3 40.03 55.67 -57.35
CA SER A 3 39.46 55.36 -56.07
C SER A 3 40.02 54.04 -55.60
N GLU A 4 40.66 54.01 -54.43
CA GLU A 4 41.17 52.83 -53.75
C GLU A 4 40.00 52.08 -53.11
N GLN A 5 39.92 50.76 -53.37
CA GLN A 5 39.06 49.83 -52.67
C GLN A 5 39.88 49.14 -51.59
N THR A 6 39.43 49.23 -50.35
CA THR A 6 39.91 48.47 -49.24
C THR A 6 39.24 47.06 -49.18
N PRO A 7 39.94 45.98 -48.87
CA PRO A 7 39.36 44.63 -48.73
C PRO A 7 38.63 44.50 -47.39
N ARG A 8 37.43 43.99 -47.41
CA ARG A 8 36.71 43.53 -46.22
C ARG A 8 37.08 42.08 -45.90
N ASP A 9 37.73 41.89 -44.77
CA ASP A 9 37.98 40.55 -44.20
C ASP A 9 36.66 39.90 -43.75
N GLY A 10 36.26 38.87 -44.49
CA GLY A 10 35.11 38.03 -44.16
C GLY A 10 35.48 37.03 -43.04
N PHE A 11 35.25 37.40 -41.79
CA PHE A 11 35.32 36.45 -40.71
C PHE A 11 34.20 35.43 -40.83
N SER A 12 34.56 34.17 -41.00
CA SER A 12 33.67 33.04 -41.30
C SER A 12 32.76 32.69 -40.12
N THR A 13 31.53 33.11 -40.15
CA THR A 13 30.44 32.76 -39.24
C THR A 13 30.19 31.25 -39.14
N LYS A 14 30.70 30.43 -40.09
CA LYS A 14 30.53 28.96 -40.08
C LYS A 14 31.31 28.24 -39.00
N ARG A 15 32.44 28.81 -38.50
CA ARG A 15 33.21 28.19 -37.40
C ARG A 15 32.57 28.35 -36.04
N PHE A 16 31.81 29.43 -35.77
CA PHE A 16 31.11 29.65 -34.51
C PHE A 16 29.88 28.75 -34.36
N ILE A 17 29.18 28.46 -35.45
CA ILE A 17 28.00 27.56 -35.43
C ILE A 17 28.43 26.13 -35.15
N GLY A 18 29.57 25.65 -35.63
CA GLY A 18 30.10 24.30 -35.37
C GLY A 18 30.47 24.10 -33.90
N ILE A 19 31.10 25.07 -33.25
CA ILE A 19 31.52 24.98 -31.84
C ILE A 19 30.31 25.02 -30.91
N ALA A 20 29.30 25.87 -31.18
CA ALA A 20 28.07 25.91 -30.40
C ALA A 20 27.24 24.64 -30.52
N ALA A 21 27.17 24.02 -31.69
CA ALA A 21 26.46 22.77 -31.90
C ALA A 21 27.17 21.58 -31.18
N VAL A 22 28.49 21.53 -31.18
CA VAL A 22 29.25 20.51 -30.45
C VAL A 22 29.10 20.69 -28.93
N LEU A 23 29.09 21.92 -28.41
CA LEU A 23 28.89 22.18 -26.97
C LEU A 23 27.47 21.83 -26.52
N LEU A 24 26.45 22.11 -27.32
CA LEU A 24 25.06 21.72 -27.02
C LEU A 24 24.86 20.20 -27.07
N LEU A 25 25.52 19.51 -27.99
CA LEU A 25 25.46 18.03 -28.06
C LEU A 25 26.15 17.37 -26.85
N THR A 26 27.32 17.90 -26.42
CA THR A 26 28.02 17.39 -25.22
C THR A 26 27.19 17.64 -23.94
N ILE A 27 26.55 18.78 -23.78
CA ILE A 27 25.68 19.07 -22.64
C ILE A 27 24.46 18.14 -22.63
N ALA A 28 23.87 17.86 -23.79
CA ALA A 28 22.74 16.94 -23.92
C ALA A 28 23.15 15.48 -23.59
N VAL A 29 24.31 15.04 -24.06
CA VAL A 29 24.82 13.68 -23.77
C VAL A 29 25.25 13.53 -22.30
N VAL A 30 25.87 14.54 -21.69
CA VAL A 30 26.19 14.54 -20.25
C VAL A 30 24.91 14.59 -19.41
N GLY A 31 23.90 15.38 -19.81
CA GLY A 31 22.60 15.42 -19.17
C GLY A 31 21.85 14.09 -19.28
N LEU A 32 21.95 13.38 -20.40
CA LEU A 32 21.37 12.06 -20.61
C LEU A 32 22.12 10.98 -19.79
N LEU A 33 23.44 11.06 -19.71
CA LEU A 33 24.26 10.15 -18.89
C LEU A 33 24.06 10.42 -17.39
N MET A 34 23.88 11.68 -16.96
CA MET A 34 23.53 11.98 -15.57
C MET A 34 22.10 11.55 -15.21
N ARG A 35 21.15 11.61 -16.14
CA ARG A 35 19.82 11.01 -15.93
C ARG A 35 19.84 9.49 -15.90
N ALA A 36 20.68 8.85 -16.70
CA ALA A 36 20.88 7.40 -16.68
C ALA A 36 21.57 6.93 -15.39
N SER A 37 22.47 7.73 -14.80
CA SER A 37 23.13 7.38 -13.53
C SER A 37 22.25 7.62 -12.29
N GLN A 38 21.21 8.46 -12.39
CA GLN A 38 20.22 8.62 -11.30
C GLN A 38 19.12 7.55 -11.31
N VAL A 39 18.90 6.87 -12.44
CA VAL A 39 17.97 5.73 -12.52
C VAL A 39 18.61 4.44 -11.97
N GLY A 40 19.94 4.41 -11.80
CA GLY A 40 20.70 3.21 -11.39
C GLY A 40 20.80 2.96 -9.89
N SER A 41 20.37 3.85 -9.01
CA SER A 41 20.61 3.71 -7.55
C SER A 41 19.43 3.18 -6.73
N SER A 42 18.27 2.92 -7.32
CA SER A 42 17.11 2.38 -6.60
C SER A 42 16.78 0.93 -6.96
N VAL A 43 17.51 0.32 -7.88
CA VAL A 43 17.26 -1.08 -8.33
C VAL A 43 17.86 -2.11 -7.37
N GLY A 44 18.65 -1.70 -6.37
CA GLY A 44 19.40 -2.61 -5.50
C GLY A 44 18.67 -3.17 -4.29
N LEU A 45 17.47 -2.68 -3.92
CA LEU A 45 16.84 -3.06 -2.66
C LEU A 45 16.01 -4.36 -2.72
N TYR A 46 15.64 -4.83 -3.90
CA TYR A 46 14.77 -6.02 -4.05
C TYR A 46 15.30 -7.07 -5.03
N ALA A 47 16.41 -6.86 -5.67
CA ALA A 47 17.06 -7.82 -6.59
C ALA A 47 17.93 -8.87 -5.89
N GLY A 48 17.72 -9.12 -4.60
CA GLY A 48 18.41 -10.15 -3.81
C GLY A 48 17.62 -11.45 -3.79
N SER A 49 18.05 -12.34 -4.54
CA SER A 49 18.10 -13.82 -4.61
C SER A 49 17.23 -14.71 -3.69
N GLU A 50 16.30 -14.27 -2.89
CA GLU A 50 15.49 -15.22 -2.12
C GLU A 50 14.01 -14.89 -2.15
N ARG A 51 13.32 -15.58 -3.06
CA ARG A 51 11.87 -15.81 -3.08
C ARG A 51 11.41 -16.73 -1.95
N ALA A 52 12.20 -16.86 -0.90
CA ALA A 52 11.94 -17.78 0.18
C ALA A 52 11.06 -17.15 1.24
N MET A 53 9.94 -17.79 1.49
CA MET A 53 9.05 -17.55 2.62
C MET A 53 9.58 -18.34 3.83
N THR A 54 9.53 -17.73 5.03
CA THR A 54 9.68 -18.44 6.31
C THR A 54 8.31 -18.81 6.82
N ALA A 55 8.06 -20.10 7.09
CA ALA A 55 6.78 -20.53 7.65
C ALA A 55 6.60 -20.02 9.09
N PHE A 56 5.36 -19.69 9.46
CA PHE A 56 5.02 -19.45 10.86
C PHE A 56 5.23 -20.73 11.68
N SER A 57 5.72 -20.59 12.90
CA SER A 57 5.79 -21.69 13.84
C SER A 57 4.65 -21.60 14.86
N GLY A 58 4.08 -22.75 15.23
CA GLY A 58 3.03 -22.84 16.25
C GLY A 58 1.60 -22.80 15.72
N GLY A 59 1.39 -22.80 14.41
CA GLY A 59 0.07 -22.87 13.81
C GLY A 59 0.10 -22.62 12.30
N ARG A 60 -1.02 -22.88 11.66
CA ARG A 60 -1.30 -22.44 10.29
C ARG A 60 -2.12 -21.17 10.36
N PHE A 61 -1.71 -20.14 9.61
CA PHE A 61 -2.38 -18.86 9.52
C PHE A 61 -2.56 -18.50 8.05
N GLU A 62 -3.73 -17.96 7.69
CA GLU A 62 -4.02 -17.35 6.40
C GLU A 62 -3.91 -15.82 6.59
N ALA A 63 -2.64 -15.35 6.74
CA ALA A 63 -2.37 -13.97 7.10
C ALA A 63 -2.66 -13.01 5.95
N SER A 64 -3.65 -12.12 6.14
CA SER A 64 -4.18 -11.21 5.12
C SER A 64 -3.66 -9.79 5.24
N GLY A 65 -3.33 -9.31 6.44
CA GLY A 65 -2.78 -7.98 6.66
C GLY A 65 -1.82 -7.94 7.85
N VAL A 66 -0.88 -6.99 7.84
CA VAL A 66 0.13 -6.85 8.91
C VAL A 66 0.46 -5.39 9.19
N ALA A 67 0.63 -5.04 10.47
CA ALA A 67 1.09 -3.72 10.91
C ALA A 67 2.18 -3.85 11.98
N HIS A 68 3.22 -3.04 11.89
CA HIS A 68 4.24 -2.93 12.94
C HIS A 68 3.64 -2.31 14.19
N VAL A 69 3.99 -2.83 15.36
CA VAL A 69 3.59 -2.24 16.64
C VAL A 69 4.64 -1.22 17.07
N PRO A 70 4.33 0.08 17.04
CA PRO A 70 5.31 1.13 17.30
C PRO A 70 6.04 0.96 18.63
N GLY A 71 7.36 1.19 18.63
CA GLY A 71 8.20 1.07 19.82
C GLY A 71 8.54 -0.35 20.24
N THR A 72 8.24 -1.34 19.41
CA THR A 72 8.52 -2.77 19.69
C THR A 72 9.21 -3.46 18.52
N ASP A 73 9.75 -4.66 18.76
CA ASP A 73 10.27 -5.55 17.72
C ASP A 73 9.19 -6.54 17.27
N GLY A 74 7.95 -6.09 17.09
CA GLY A 74 6.87 -7.01 16.74
C GLY A 74 5.81 -6.43 15.85
N VAL A 75 4.96 -7.32 15.36
CA VAL A 75 3.87 -7.01 14.45
C VAL A 75 2.55 -7.58 14.97
N LEU A 76 1.45 -6.90 14.61
CA LEU A 76 0.12 -7.49 14.63
C LEU A 76 -0.24 -7.88 13.18
N PHE A 77 -0.81 -9.07 13.02
CA PHE A 77 -1.40 -9.47 11.74
C PHE A 77 -2.82 -9.99 11.94
N VAL A 78 -3.60 -9.98 10.88
CA VAL A 78 -4.97 -10.51 10.81
C VAL A 78 -4.98 -11.78 9.96
N ASP A 79 -6.01 -12.59 10.14
CA ASP A 79 -6.24 -13.86 9.47
C ASP A 79 -7.73 -13.88 9.08
N ASP A 80 -8.03 -14.13 7.81
CA ASP A 80 -9.38 -14.03 7.25
C ASP A 80 -10.37 -15.06 7.82
N ASP A 81 -9.87 -16.21 8.29
CA ASP A 81 -10.64 -17.23 8.97
C ASP A 81 -10.87 -16.94 10.48
N ARG A 82 -10.29 -15.87 11.03
CA ARG A 82 -10.31 -15.55 12.45
C ARG A 82 -10.98 -14.18 12.75
N PRO A 83 -12.30 -14.09 12.70
CA PRO A 83 -13.04 -12.83 12.61
C PRO A 83 -13.00 -11.95 13.88
N ASN A 84 -12.52 -12.45 15.00
CA ASN A 84 -12.51 -11.77 16.30
C ASN A 84 -11.12 -11.69 16.95
N GLU A 85 -10.07 -11.98 16.18
CA GLU A 85 -8.71 -12.08 16.70
C GLU A 85 -7.73 -11.26 15.85
N VAL A 86 -6.70 -10.76 16.50
CA VAL A 86 -5.44 -10.34 15.88
C VAL A 86 -4.31 -11.15 16.48
N PHE A 87 -3.23 -11.30 15.75
CA PHE A 87 -2.11 -12.16 16.15
C PHE A 87 -0.88 -11.33 16.42
N TRP A 88 -0.41 -11.37 17.66
CA TRP A 88 0.81 -10.72 18.09
C TRP A 88 2.01 -11.64 17.88
N MET A 89 2.98 -11.19 17.09
CA MET A 89 4.22 -11.89 16.85
C MET A 89 5.42 -10.99 17.14
N ARG A 90 6.32 -11.46 18.00
CA ARG A 90 7.63 -10.82 18.21
C ARG A 90 8.62 -11.29 17.17
N LEU A 91 9.55 -10.41 16.84
CA LEU A 91 10.68 -10.68 15.92
C LEU A 91 11.99 -10.65 16.70
N GLY A 92 12.87 -11.59 16.41
CA GLY A 92 14.23 -11.61 16.92
C GLY A 92 15.17 -10.68 16.15
N GLY A 93 16.39 -10.54 16.63
CA GLY A 93 17.43 -9.77 15.94
C GLY A 93 17.81 -10.35 14.56
N ASP A 94 17.48 -11.61 14.29
CA ASP A 94 17.59 -12.29 13.01
C ASP A 94 16.37 -12.07 12.09
N ARG A 95 15.45 -11.19 12.49
CA ARG A 95 14.20 -10.85 11.77
C ARG A 95 13.21 -12.02 11.67
N LYS A 96 13.40 -13.06 12.46
CA LYS A 96 12.52 -14.23 12.50
C LYS A 96 11.59 -14.18 13.69
N GLN A 97 10.53 -14.99 13.63
CA GLN A 97 9.59 -15.18 14.74
C GLN A 97 10.34 -15.55 16.02
N ALA A 98 10.14 -14.79 17.09
CA ALA A 98 10.72 -15.01 18.41
C ALA A 98 9.65 -15.45 19.42
N GLY A 99 9.58 -16.74 19.64
CA GLY A 99 8.59 -17.35 20.52
C GLY A 99 7.25 -17.65 19.88
N ALA A 100 6.24 -17.93 20.69
CA ALA A 100 4.90 -18.28 20.19
C ALA A 100 4.13 -17.04 19.71
N ILE A 101 3.38 -17.20 18.63
CA ILE A 101 2.37 -16.24 18.20
C ILE A 101 1.21 -16.27 19.20
N LYS A 102 0.74 -15.08 19.58
CA LYS A 102 -0.36 -14.93 20.53
C LYS A 102 -1.61 -14.43 19.84
N SER A 103 -2.70 -15.20 19.95
CA SER A 103 -4.03 -14.73 19.61
C SER A 103 -4.51 -13.73 20.66
N VAL A 104 -5.06 -12.61 20.20
CA VAL A 104 -5.61 -11.53 21.02
C VAL A 104 -7.00 -11.18 20.51
N ASN A 105 -8.02 -11.36 21.37
CA ASN A 105 -9.39 -11.04 21.02
C ASN A 105 -9.59 -9.53 20.92
N ILE A 106 -10.24 -9.07 19.83
CA ILE A 106 -10.49 -7.64 19.53
C ILE A 106 -11.86 -7.15 20.06
N ALA A 107 -12.56 -7.96 20.84
CA ALA A 107 -13.87 -7.63 21.41
C ALA A 107 -14.96 -7.26 20.38
N THR A 108 -14.80 -7.68 19.15
CA THR A 108 -15.77 -7.57 18.05
C THR A 108 -15.53 -8.68 17.04
N SER A 109 -16.42 -8.86 16.09
CA SER A 109 -16.27 -9.83 15.00
C SER A 109 -16.38 -9.12 13.66
N ILE A 110 -15.35 -9.25 12.83
CA ILE A 110 -15.32 -8.76 11.45
C ILE A 110 -15.08 -9.97 10.56
N ILE A 111 -16.04 -10.30 9.74
CA ILE A 111 -15.95 -11.44 8.84
C ILE A 111 -14.95 -11.12 7.75
N ASP A 112 -14.08 -12.11 7.44
CA ASP A 112 -13.14 -12.00 6.33
C ASP A 112 -12.19 -10.80 6.56
N LEU A 113 -11.42 -10.86 7.67
CA LEU A 113 -10.46 -9.81 8.04
C LEU A 113 -9.32 -9.75 7.03
N GLU A 114 -9.14 -8.60 6.36
CA GLU A 114 -8.21 -8.47 5.24
C GLU A 114 -7.08 -7.47 5.49
N GLY A 115 -7.32 -6.45 6.28
CA GLY A 115 -6.31 -5.43 6.48
C GLY A 115 -6.20 -4.90 7.90
N ILE A 116 -4.98 -4.47 8.26
CA ILE A 116 -4.68 -3.81 9.52
C ILE A 116 -3.65 -2.70 9.29
N THR A 117 -3.84 -1.54 9.93
CA THR A 117 -2.88 -0.42 9.95
C THR A 117 -2.92 0.29 11.29
N THR A 118 -2.03 1.26 11.52
CA THR A 118 -2.02 2.05 12.77
C THR A 118 -1.72 3.52 12.49
N ASP A 119 -2.37 4.40 13.28
CA ASP A 119 -2.04 5.82 13.36
C ASP A 119 -1.03 6.13 14.49
N GLY A 120 -0.52 5.09 15.15
CA GLY A 120 0.36 5.16 16.31
C GLY A 120 -0.38 5.15 17.65
N ALA A 121 -1.67 5.52 17.69
CA ALA A 121 -2.52 5.50 18.88
C ALA A 121 -3.54 4.36 18.85
N TYR A 122 -4.08 4.08 17.68
CA TYR A 122 -5.05 3.03 17.41
C TYR A 122 -4.56 2.11 16.30
N PHE A 123 -4.96 0.86 16.36
CA PHE A 123 -4.96 -0.06 15.24
C PHE A 123 -6.33 -0.05 14.59
N TYR A 124 -6.37 -0.04 13.25
CA TYR A 124 -7.59 -0.11 12.46
C TYR A 124 -7.58 -1.43 11.68
N VAL A 125 -8.69 -2.14 11.71
CA VAL A 125 -8.89 -3.41 10.99
C VAL A 125 -10.11 -3.34 10.12
N VAL A 126 -10.05 -3.94 8.93
CA VAL A 126 -11.13 -3.92 7.94
C VAL A 126 -11.37 -5.31 7.40
N GLY A 127 -12.64 -5.64 7.15
CA GLY A 127 -13.02 -6.89 6.46
C GLY A 127 -13.28 -6.65 4.98
N SER A 128 -13.32 -7.73 4.20
CA SER A 128 -13.42 -7.69 2.74
C SER A 128 -14.64 -6.99 2.16
N GLN A 129 -15.77 -7.00 2.86
CA GLN A 129 -17.07 -6.54 2.34
C GLN A 129 -17.53 -7.32 1.09
N SER A 130 -16.92 -8.47 0.79
CA SER A 130 -17.13 -9.27 -0.43
C SER A 130 -18.54 -9.85 -0.55
N ARG A 131 -19.18 -10.12 0.59
CA ARG A 131 -20.50 -10.77 0.63
C ARG A 131 -21.62 -9.80 0.29
N SER A 132 -22.63 -10.29 -0.43
CA SER A 132 -23.77 -9.45 -0.87
C SER A 132 -24.81 -9.16 0.21
N ARG A 133 -24.86 -9.96 1.25
CA ARG A 133 -25.89 -9.84 2.30
C ARG A 133 -25.35 -10.21 3.66
N GLY A 134 -25.61 -9.38 4.62
CA GLY A 134 -25.47 -9.64 6.03
C GLY A 134 -26.09 -8.47 6.79
N PRO A 135 -26.81 -8.73 7.89
CA PRO A 135 -27.27 -7.65 8.73
C PRO A 135 -26.04 -6.94 9.29
N ASP A 136 -26.17 -5.71 9.60
CA ASP A 136 -25.28 -4.82 10.36
C ASP A 136 -23.86 -5.33 10.72
N LEU A 137 -23.22 -5.99 9.76
CA LEU A 137 -21.88 -6.54 9.98
C LEU A 137 -20.90 -5.41 10.21
N VAL A 138 -20.05 -5.56 11.21
CA VAL A 138 -18.90 -4.68 11.43
C VAL A 138 -17.98 -4.80 10.23
N GLY A 139 -17.72 -3.68 9.56
CA GLY A 139 -16.83 -3.64 8.39
C GLY A 139 -15.49 -3.02 8.70
N LEU A 140 -15.44 -2.12 9.71
CA LEU A 140 -14.25 -1.42 10.16
C LEU A 140 -14.29 -1.34 11.68
N ALA A 141 -13.16 -1.60 12.34
CA ALA A 141 -12.99 -1.33 13.76
C ALA A 141 -11.67 -0.66 14.04
N ARG A 142 -11.58 0.03 15.20
CA ARG A 142 -10.31 0.47 15.78
C ARG A 142 -10.21 0.06 17.23
N PHE A 143 -8.99 -0.14 17.70
CA PHE A 143 -8.69 -0.51 19.08
C PHE A 143 -7.29 -0.07 19.48
N LYS A 144 -7.01 -0.05 20.78
CA LYS A 144 -5.66 0.10 21.32
C LYS A 144 -5.07 -1.25 21.67
N PHE A 145 -3.79 -1.42 21.37
CA PHE A 145 -3.04 -2.61 21.74
C PHE A 145 -1.89 -2.26 22.67
N ASP A 146 -1.80 -2.93 23.79
CA ASP A 146 -0.68 -2.86 24.72
C ASP A 146 0.21 -4.08 24.57
N ALA A 147 1.41 -3.87 24.02
CA ALA A 147 2.38 -4.95 23.77
C ALA A 147 2.96 -5.57 25.06
N ALA A 148 3.01 -4.84 26.18
CA ALA A 148 3.53 -5.34 27.44
C ALA A 148 2.55 -6.34 28.09
N THR A 149 1.27 -6.01 28.07
CA THR A 149 0.20 -6.88 28.61
C THR A 149 -0.42 -7.79 27.55
N GLN A 150 -0.14 -7.54 26.27
CA GLN A 150 -0.69 -8.24 25.11
C GLN A 150 -2.23 -8.21 25.10
N ARG A 151 -2.80 -7.04 25.36
CA ARG A 151 -4.24 -6.84 25.46
C ARG A 151 -4.73 -5.75 24.52
N VAL A 152 -5.93 -5.98 23.99
CA VAL A 152 -6.72 -5.00 23.27
C VAL A 152 -7.68 -4.30 24.24
N THR A 153 -7.87 -2.99 24.06
CA THR A 153 -8.81 -2.17 24.82
C THR A 153 -9.42 -1.10 23.92
N GLY A 154 -10.58 -0.56 24.34
CA GLY A 154 -11.20 0.57 23.66
C GLY A 154 -11.63 0.28 22.23
N THR A 155 -12.17 -0.93 21.99
CA THR A 155 -12.66 -1.30 20.66
C THR A 155 -13.89 -0.50 20.28
N GLU A 156 -13.84 0.12 19.12
CA GLU A 156 -14.92 0.89 18.51
C GLU A 156 -15.14 0.38 17.08
N THR A 157 -16.40 0.43 16.62
CA THR A 157 -16.79 -0.23 15.37
C THR A 157 -17.66 0.63 14.47
N ALA A 158 -17.54 0.42 13.15
CA ALA A 158 -18.44 0.92 12.14
C ALA A 158 -19.03 -0.25 11.35
N SER A 159 -20.32 -0.48 11.53
CA SER A 159 -21.08 -1.49 10.79
C SER A 159 -21.54 -0.94 9.44
N ARG A 160 -21.96 -1.82 8.50
CA ARG A 160 -22.51 -1.44 7.18
C ARG A 160 -21.51 -0.66 6.30
N LEU A 161 -20.23 -0.93 6.42
CA LEU A 161 -19.20 -0.22 5.64
C LEU A 161 -19.44 -0.36 4.13
N LYS A 162 -19.86 -1.54 3.64
CA LYS A 162 -20.16 -1.75 2.21
C LYS A 162 -21.24 -0.79 1.68
N LYS A 163 -22.34 -0.65 2.43
CA LYS A 163 -23.39 0.29 2.07
C LYS A 163 -22.90 1.73 2.11
N PHE A 164 -22.15 2.09 3.15
CA PHE A 164 -21.56 3.42 3.27
C PHE A 164 -20.66 3.77 2.06
N LEU A 165 -19.81 2.82 1.63
CA LEU A 165 -18.97 2.99 0.45
C LEU A 165 -19.81 3.14 -0.82
N ALA A 166 -20.81 2.29 -1.00
CA ALA A 166 -21.70 2.35 -2.18
C ALA A 166 -22.53 3.63 -2.26
N ASP A 167 -22.90 4.23 -1.12
CA ASP A 167 -23.66 5.48 -1.07
C ASP A 167 -22.79 6.72 -1.29
N ASN A 168 -21.52 6.69 -0.83
CA ASN A 168 -20.70 7.89 -0.72
C ASN A 168 -19.52 7.94 -1.71
N VAL A 169 -19.24 6.88 -2.46
CA VAL A 169 -18.17 6.82 -3.47
C VAL A 169 -18.80 6.74 -4.86
N ALA A 170 -18.51 7.70 -5.72
CA ALA A 170 -19.14 7.79 -7.04
C ALA A 170 -18.95 6.52 -7.89
N GLU A 171 -17.75 5.94 -7.86
CA GLU A 171 -17.37 4.71 -8.59
C GLU A 171 -18.07 3.44 -8.08
N LEU A 172 -18.58 3.46 -6.85
CA LEU A 172 -19.16 2.30 -6.18
C LEU A 172 -20.68 2.36 -6.06
N ARG A 173 -21.28 3.40 -6.65
CA ARG A 173 -22.73 3.66 -6.51
C ARG A 173 -23.55 2.46 -6.96
N GLY A 174 -24.48 2.03 -6.09
CA GLY A 174 -25.37 0.90 -6.34
C GLY A 174 -24.76 -0.49 -6.15
N MET A 175 -23.50 -0.60 -5.74
CA MET A 175 -22.79 -1.90 -5.59
C MET A 175 -23.02 -2.57 -4.24
N GLU A 176 -23.89 -2.05 -3.36
CA GLU A 176 -24.08 -2.61 -2.01
C GLU A 176 -24.50 -4.09 -2.03
N ASN A 177 -25.28 -4.49 -3.04
CA ASN A 177 -25.80 -5.86 -3.19
C ASN A 177 -25.02 -6.70 -4.23
N THR A 178 -23.97 -6.15 -4.84
CA THR A 178 -23.15 -6.85 -5.83
C THR A 178 -22.10 -7.72 -5.12
N THR A 179 -22.01 -8.98 -5.50
CA THR A 179 -21.00 -9.89 -4.95
C THR A 179 -19.62 -9.63 -5.56
N TYR A 180 -18.57 -10.10 -4.89
CA TYR A 180 -17.21 -10.04 -5.45
C TYR A 180 -17.12 -10.70 -6.84
N ASN A 181 -17.71 -11.88 -7.01
CA ASN A 181 -17.68 -12.61 -8.28
C ASN A 181 -18.39 -11.86 -9.42
N ASP A 182 -19.32 -10.97 -9.09
CA ASP A 182 -20.02 -10.10 -10.03
C ASP A 182 -19.34 -8.72 -10.17
N GLY A 183 -18.11 -8.57 -9.68
CA GLY A 183 -17.35 -7.33 -9.73
C GLY A 183 -17.74 -6.32 -8.65
N GLY A 184 -18.40 -6.76 -7.57
CA GLY A 184 -18.77 -5.90 -6.44
C GLY A 184 -17.58 -5.54 -5.54
N ILE A 185 -17.90 -4.79 -4.48
CA ILE A 185 -16.89 -4.27 -3.55
C ILE A 185 -16.20 -5.41 -2.84
N ASN A 186 -14.86 -5.44 -2.94
CA ASN A 186 -13.97 -6.25 -2.12
C ASN A 186 -12.81 -5.39 -1.64
N VAL A 187 -12.70 -5.24 -0.31
CA VAL A 187 -11.65 -4.48 0.38
C VAL A 187 -10.59 -5.46 0.84
N GLU A 188 -9.32 -5.20 0.54
CA GLU A 188 -8.21 -6.02 1.03
C GLU A 188 -7.05 -5.18 1.62
N GLY A 189 -7.01 -3.89 1.33
CA GLY A 189 -5.98 -3.00 1.86
C GLY A 189 -6.55 -1.91 2.77
N ILE A 190 -5.79 -1.58 3.83
CA ILE A 190 -6.03 -0.38 4.64
C ILE A 190 -4.70 0.21 5.06
N ALA A 191 -4.53 1.53 4.92
CA ALA A 191 -3.36 2.27 5.39
C ALA A 191 -3.76 3.54 6.11
N TRP A 192 -2.96 3.96 7.10
CA TRP A 192 -3.04 5.30 7.65
C TRP A 192 -2.21 6.26 6.79
N ASP A 193 -2.81 7.37 6.37
CA ASP A 193 -2.15 8.49 5.70
C ASP A 193 -1.89 9.61 6.72
N PRO A 194 -0.67 9.71 7.28
CA PRO A 194 -0.35 10.69 8.31
C PRO A 194 -0.34 12.11 7.78
N GLY A 195 -0.05 12.30 6.48
CA GLY A 195 -0.02 13.63 5.84
C GLY A 195 -1.40 14.27 5.78
N ASN A 196 -2.43 13.49 5.50
CA ASN A 196 -3.81 13.94 5.37
C ASN A 196 -4.70 13.54 6.56
N LYS A 197 -4.16 12.77 7.53
CA LYS A 197 -4.88 12.27 8.72
C LYS A 197 -6.16 11.52 8.32
N ARG A 198 -6.01 10.54 7.45
CA ARG A 198 -7.11 9.73 6.89
C ARG A 198 -6.72 8.28 6.74
N LEU A 199 -7.70 7.40 6.66
CA LEU A 199 -7.51 6.03 6.23
C LEU A 199 -7.62 5.96 4.71
N LEU A 200 -6.79 5.15 4.09
CA LEU A 200 -6.86 4.77 2.69
C LEU A 200 -7.31 3.33 2.61
N VAL A 201 -8.49 3.08 2.03
CA VAL A 201 -9.06 1.74 1.87
C VAL A 201 -8.84 1.28 0.44
N GLY A 202 -7.98 0.28 0.26
CA GLY A 202 -7.62 -0.30 -1.03
C GLY A 202 -8.61 -1.38 -1.46
N LEU A 203 -9.09 -1.29 -2.69
CA LEU A 203 -10.03 -2.24 -3.24
C LEU A 203 -9.34 -3.24 -4.17
N ARG A 204 -9.56 -4.54 -3.94
CA ARG A 204 -9.27 -5.58 -4.91
C ARG A 204 -10.28 -5.56 -6.07
N SER A 205 -11.53 -5.19 -5.76
CA SER A 205 -12.64 -5.05 -6.71
C SER A 205 -13.58 -3.93 -6.26
N PRO A 206 -14.20 -3.18 -7.20
CA PRO A 206 -13.98 -3.22 -8.65
C PRO A 206 -12.66 -2.56 -9.10
N VAL A 207 -12.20 -2.96 -10.28
CA VAL A 207 -11.20 -2.21 -11.06
C VAL A 207 -11.96 -1.46 -12.14
N VAL A 208 -11.87 -0.12 -12.17
CA VAL A 208 -12.66 0.74 -13.06
C VAL A 208 -11.76 1.30 -14.16
N GLU A 209 -12.10 1.04 -15.40
CA GLU A 209 -11.32 1.48 -16.57
C GLU A 209 -9.82 1.08 -16.49
N GLY A 210 -9.55 -0.13 -15.94
CA GLY A 210 -8.19 -0.64 -15.75
C GLY A 210 -7.43 0.01 -14.58
N GLN A 211 -8.09 0.79 -13.74
CA GLN A 211 -7.50 1.45 -12.58
C GLN A 211 -8.05 0.87 -11.27
N ALA A 212 -7.16 0.56 -10.35
CA ALA A 212 -7.51 0.16 -8.99
C ALA A 212 -8.02 1.37 -8.20
N LEU A 213 -8.86 1.11 -7.21
CA LEU A 213 -9.49 2.15 -6.41
C LEU A 213 -8.94 2.16 -4.98
N VAL A 214 -8.66 3.36 -4.49
CA VAL A 214 -8.36 3.65 -3.08
C VAL A 214 -9.38 4.65 -2.57
N VAL A 215 -10.12 4.29 -1.52
CA VAL A 215 -11.13 5.19 -0.93
C VAL A 215 -10.54 5.92 0.26
N PRO A 216 -10.42 7.26 0.22
CA PRO A 216 -9.95 8.05 1.35
C PRO A 216 -11.09 8.27 2.37
N LEU A 217 -10.94 7.70 3.56
CA LEU A 217 -11.88 7.82 4.68
C LEU A 217 -11.32 8.71 5.77
N LYS A 218 -12.09 9.68 6.20
CA LYS A 218 -11.72 10.62 7.26
C LYS A 218 -12.73 10.61 8.39
N LEU A 219 -12.26 10.74 9.63
CA LEU A 219 -13.15 11.04 10.76
C LEU A 219 -13.54 12.52 10.69
N ARG A 220 -14.84 12.83 10.80
CA ARG A 220 -15.36 14.21 10.89
C ARG A 220 -14.88 14.89 12.16
N ASP A 221 -14.95 14.17 13.26
CA ASP A 221 -14.34 14.53 14.54
C ASP A 221 -13.35 13.43 14.98
N PRO A 222 -12.03 13.68 14.96
CA PRO A 222 -11.05 12.67 15.35
C PRO A 222 -11.09 12.28 16.83
N ASN A 223 -11.74 13.10 17.69
CA ASN A 223 -11.90 12.84 19.11
C ASN A 223 -13.17 12.04 19.44
N ALA A 224 -14.10 11.94 18.51
CA ALA A 224 -15.30 11.14 18.69
C ALA A 224 -15.04 9.66 18.39
N ALA A 225 -15.94 8.80 18.86
CA ALA A 225 -15.89 7.38 18.60
C ALA A 225 -15.96 7.06 17.10
N LEU A 226 -15.34 5.97 16.69
CA LEU A 226 -15.48 5.43 15.34
C LEU A 226 -16.91 4.95 15.13
N SER A 227 -17.60 5.54 14.16
CA SER A 227 -18.93 5.15 13.71
C SER A 227 -19.12 5.57 12.26
N LEU A 228 -20.14 5.04 11.55
CA LEU A 228 -20.45 5.51 10.20
C LEU A 228 -20.79 6.99 10.16
N ASP A 229 -21.52 7.50 11.16
CA ASP A 229 -21.91 8.91 11.23
C ASP A 229 -20.70 9.83 11.38
N ASN A 230 -19.63 9.33 11.99
CA ASN A 230 -18.37 10.06 12.13
C ASN A 230 -17.42 9.85 10.95
N LEU A 231 -17.73 8.97 9.99
CA LEU A 231 -16.95 8.78 8.78
C LEU A 231 -17.40 9.70 7.64
N GLN A 232 -16.47 10.08 6.80
CA GLN A 232 -16.73 10.72 5.51
C GLN A 232 -15.75 10.24 4.46
N VAL A 233 -16.21 10.12 3.22
CA VAL A 233 -15.35 9.93 2.05
C VAL A 233 -14.86 11.29 1.59
N GLU A 234 -13.55 11.50 1.53
CA GLU A 234 -12.99 12.75 1.07
C GLU A 234 -13.23 12.92 -0.45
N GLY A 235 -13.87 14.02 -0.82
CA GLY A 235 -14.21 14.31 -2.21
C GLY A 235 -15.32 13.43 -2.82
N ASN A 236 -15.95 12.53 -2.07
CA ASN A 236 -16.99 11.61 -2.51
C ASN A 236 -16.62 10.74 -3.72
N LYS A 237 -15.35 10.44 -3.89
CA LYS A 237 -14.77 9.62 -4.98
C LYS A 237 -13.57 8.83 -4.51
N ALA A 238 -13.25 7.79 -5.25
CA ALA A 238 -12.01 7.06 -5.05
C ALA A 238 -10.82 7.75 -5.76
N ILE A 239 -9.62 7.53 -5.22
CA ILE A 239 -8.36 7.77 -5.91
C ILE A 239 -8.15 6.60 -6.86
N ARG A 240 -7.81 6.88 -8.12
CA ARG A 240 -7.62 5.87 -9.16
C ARG A 240 -6.14 5.65 -9.42
N LEU A 241 -5.69 4.40 -9.29
CA LEU A 241 -4.29 4.02 -9.47
C LEU A 241 -4.13 3.14 -10.72
N PRO A 242 -3.27 3.53 -11.68
CA PRO A 242 -2.99 2.74 -12.88
C PRO A 242 -2.04 1.57 -12.59
N LEU A 243 -2.55 0.54 -11.94
CA LEU A 243 -1.81 -0.66 -11.51
C LEU A 243 -1.86 -1.81 -12.53
N GLY A 244 -1.98 -1.49 -13.82
CA GLY A 244 -2.01 -2.49 -14.90
C GLY A 244 -3.26 -3.35 -14.92
N GLY A 245 -4.39 -2.86 -14.40
CA GLY A 245 -5.66 -3.59 -14.34
C GLY A 245 -5.77 -4.55 -13.16
N ALA A 246 -4.78 -4.58 -12.26
CA ALA A 246 -4.80 -5.40 -11.06
C ALA A 246 -5.55 -4.70 -9.91
N GLY A 247 -6.14 -5.49 -8.99
CA GLY A 247 -6.70 -5.00 -7.74
C GLY A 247 -5.65 -4.87 -6.64
N ILE A 248 -5.97 -4.10 -5.60
CA ILE A 248 -5.11 -3.91 -4.43
C ILE A 248 -5.36 -5.06 -3.45
N ARG A 249 -4.25 -5.72 -3.05
CA ARG A 249 -4.23 -6.75 -2.00
C ARG A 249 -3.77 -6.17 -0.66
N SER A 250 -2.83 -5.24 -0.70
CA SER A 250 -2.33 -4.54 0.48
C SER A 250 -1.95 -3.12 0.16
N ILE A 251 -2.07 -2.24 1.12
CA ILE A 251 -1.54 -0.88 1.08
C ILE A 251 -1.04 -0.52 2.47
N GLU A 252 0.15 0.07 2.57
CA GLU A 252 0.74 0.50 3.85
C GLU A 252 1.63 1.72 3.64
N TYR A 253 1.61 2.63 4.60
CA TYR A 253 2.48 3.81 4.59
C TYR A 253 3.88 3.47 5.12
N ASP A 254 4.91 3.80 4.35
CA ASP A 254 6.31 3.73 4.78
C ASP A 254 6.82 5.12 5.15
N GLN A 255 6.99 5.35 6.44
CA GLN A 255 7.53 6.61 6.96
C GLN A 255 8.95 6.90 6.47
N THR A 256 9.78 5.88 6.25
CA THR A 256 11.17 6.03 5.79
C THR A 256 11.22 6.58 4.36
N ARG A 257 10.25 6.21 3.54
CA ARG A 257 10.17 6.63 2.13
C ARG A 257 9.19 7.78 1.90
N ASN A 258 8.38 8.10 2.90
CA ASN A 258 7.26 9.04 2.77
C ASN A 258 6.36 8.68 1.58
N ALA A 259 6.01 7.41 1.48
CA ALA A 259 5.26 6.84 0.37
C ALA A 259 4.45 5.63 0.84
N PHE A 260 3.53 5.17 0.01
CA PHE A 260 2.76 3.96 0.27
C PHE A 260 3.33 2.80 -0.55
N PHE A 261 3.47 1.65 0.08
CA PHE A 261 3.64 0.39 -0.60
C PHE A 261 2.29 -0.19 -0.95
N VAL A 262 2.17 -0.72 -2.16
CA VAL A 262 0.96 -1.35 -2.65
C VAL A 262 1.31 -2.72 -3.22
N ILE A 263 0.67 -3.76 -2.71
CA ILE A 263 0.69 -5.09 -3.30
C ILE A 263 -0.55 -5.25 -4.16
N THR A 264 -0.37 -5.70 -5.40
CA THR A 264 -1.47 -5.98 -6.32
C THR A 264 -1.50 -7.45 -6.69
N GLY A 265 -2.70 -7.92 -7.05
CA GLY A 265 -2.93 -9.29 -7.51
C GLY A 265 -4.17 -9.38 -8.37
N ALA A 266 -4.55 -10.62 -8.74
CA ALA A 266 -5.71 -10.87 -9.56
C ALA A 266 -7.01 -10.35 -8.93
N GLY A 267 -7.81 -9.65 -9.73
CA GLY A 267 -9.21 -9.35 -9.43
C GLY A 267 -10.13 -10.49 -9.87
N PRO A 268 -11.47 -10.36 -9.70
CA PRO A 268 -12.43 -11.42 -9.97
C PRO A 268 -12.42 -11.91 -11.43
N ASN A 269 -12.02 -11.05 -12.37
CA ASN A 269 -12.00 -11.35 -13.81
C ASN A 269 -10.58 -11.54 -14.38
N SER A 270 -9.55 -11.67 -13.52
CA SER A 270 -8.15 -11.70 -13.95
C SER A 270 -7.31 -12.73 -13.17
N GLU A 271 -7.76 -13.99 -13.12
CA GLU A 271 -7.14 -15.10 -12.37
C GLU A 271 -5.64 -15.37 -12.68
N ARG A 272 -5.07 -14.69 -13.67
CA ARG A 272 -3.71 -14.90 -14.16
C ARG A 272 -2.76 -13.73 -13.99
N MET A 273 -3.13 -12.69 -13.25
CA MET A 273 -2.21 -11.58 -13.01
C MET A 273 -1.18 -11.95 -11.95
N ASP A 274 0.07 -11.54 -12.19
CA ASP A 274 1.15 -11.70 -11.21
C ASP A 274 0.97 -10.72 -10.06
N PHE A 275 1.38 -11.14 -8.88
CA PHE A 275 1.51 -10.22 -7.76
C PHE A 275 2.65 -9.26 -8.05
N LYS A 276 2.40 -7.96 -7.82
CA LYS A 276 3.39 -6.90 -8.01
C LYS A 276 3.45 -6.01 -6.79
N PHE A 277 4.64 -5.44 -6.60
CA PHE A 277 4.92 -4.52 -5.51
C PHE A 277 5.17 -3.13 -6.09
N TRP A 278 4.43 -2.14 -5.60
CA TRP A 278 4.47 -0.77 -6.10
C TRP A 278 4.81 0.21 -4.98
N GLU A 279 5.39 1.34 -5.33
CA GLU A 279 5.52 2.51 -4.46
C GLU A 279 4.66 3.64 -5.02
N TRP A 280 3.81 4.21 -4.18
CA TRP A 280 2.93 5.31 -4.53
C TRP A 280 3.13 6.47 -3.56
N THR A 281 3.25 7.71 -4.07
CA THR A 281 3.54 8.90 -3.25
C THR A 281 2.33 9.43 -2.47
N GLY A 282 1.14 8.87 -2.67
CA GLY A 282 -0.07 9.30 -1.96
C GLY A 282 -0.75 10.56 -2.53
N ASN A 283 -0.20 11.15 -3.59
CA ASN A 283 -0.77 12.35 -4.19
C ASN A 283 -1.99 12.05 -5.04
N ASP A 284 -3.00 12.93 -4.95
CA ASP A 284 -4.16 12.95 -5.83
C ASP A 284 -3.75 13.48 -7.20
N GLY A 285 -3.80 12.70 -8.22
CA GLY A 285 -3.39 13.10 -9.56
C GLY A 285 -2.79 11.92 -10.31
N THR A 286 -1.77 12.14 -11.11
CA THR A 286 -1.02 11.03 -11.72
C THR A 286 0.02 10.55 -10.71
N PRO A 287 -0.24 9.46 -9.96
CA PRO A 287 0.72 8.97 -8.99
C PRO A 287 2.00 8.52 -9.70
N ALA A 288 3.13 8.86 -9.13
CA ALA A 288 4.42 8.30 -9.57
C ALA A 288 4.55 6.87 -9.05
N LEU A 289 3.89 5.95 -9.73
CA LEU A 289 4.00 4.53 -9.38
C LEU A 289 5.35 3.98 -9.82
N ARG A 290 5.94 3.16 -8.96
CA ARG A 290 7.15 2.40 -9.26
C ARG A 290 6.88 0.94 -8.97
N GLU A 291 7.06 0.11 -9.97
CA GLU A 291 7.05 -1.33 -9.81
C GLU A 291 8.43 -1.77 -9.33
N PHE A 292 8.51 -2.43 -8.17
CA PHE A 292 9.77 -2.87 -7.60
C PHE A 292 10.08 -4.33 -7.88
N ASP A 293 9.07 -5.19 -7.72
CA ASP A 293 9.29 -6.63 -7.80
C ASP A 293 8.01 -7.37 -8.18
N THR A 294 8.17 -8.60 -8.61
CA THR A 294 7.09 -9.56 -8.84
C THR A 294 7.23 -10.72 -7.88
N PHE A 295 6.13 -11.14 -7.29
CA PHE A 295 6.12 -12.29 -6.38
C PHE A 295 5.78 -13.59 -7.12
N ASP A 296 6.33 -14.69 -6.62
CA ASP A 296 5.87 -16.02 -7.05
C ASP A 296 4.37 -16.16 -6.69
N ARG A 297 3.54 -16.50 -7.67
CA ARG A 297 2.09 -16.67 -7.49
C ARG A 297 1.73 -17.65 -6.37
N ARG A 298 2.60 -18.63 -6.11
CA ARG A 298 2.39 -19.61 -5.07
C ARG A 298 2.51 -19.03 -3.65
N LEU A 299 3.17 -17.89 -3.49
CA LEU A 299 3.40 -17.28 -2.18
C LEU A 299 2.19 -16.45 -1.72
N LYS A 300 1.39 -15.93 -2.64
CA LYS A 300 0.19 -15.10 -2.34
C LYS A 300 0.50 -14.02 -1.28
N PRO A 301 1.25 -12.97 -1.59
CA PRO A 301 1.51 -11.88 -0.66
C PRO A 301 0.23 -11.08 -0.41
N GLU A 302 -0.11 -10.89 0.89
CA GLU A 302 -1.36 -10.26 1.30
C GLU A 302 -1.16 -9.03 2.19
N GLY A 303 -0.05 -8.95 2.93
CA GLY A 303 0.20 -7.81 3.80
C GLY A 303 1.66 -7.37 3.78
N VAL A 304 1.89 -6.08 3.92
CA VAL A 304 3.23 -5.49 4.04
C VAL A 304 3.25 -4.41 5.11
N THR A 305 4.33 -4.35 5.88
CA THR A 305 4.60 -3.25 6.82
C THR A 305 6.10 -2.96 6.92
N ARG A 306 6.46 -1.75 7.36
CA ARG A 306 7.84 -1.41 7.73
C ARG A 306 8.04 -1.68 9.21
N VAL A 307 8.91 -2.63 9.56
CA VAL A 307 9.41 -2.77 10.93
C VAL A 307 10.56 -1.81 11.12
N SER A 308 10.39 -0.81 11.97
CA SER A 308 11.39 0.22 12.24
C SER A 308 11.61 0.36 13.73
N THR A 309 12.79 -0.04 14.19
CA THR A 309 13.26 0.06 15.59
C THR A 309 14.64 0.67 15.63
N ALA A 310 15.18 0.92 16.81
CA ALA A 310 16.55 1.40 16.95
C ALA A 310 17.61 0.43 16.38
N ALA A 311 17.29 -0.87 16.33
CA ALA A 311 18.20 -1.93 15.90
C ALA A 311 17.92 -2.43 14.49
N GLN A 312 16.70 -2.28 13.97
CA GLN A 312 16.24 -2.93 12.76
C GLN A 312 15.37 -2.00 11.91
N ASN A 313 15.56 -2.05 10.59
CA ASN A 313 14.71 -1.37 9.62
C ASN A 313 14.60 -2.23 8.37
N PHE A 314 13.43 -2.84 8.15
CA PHE A 314 13.20 -3.75 7.03
C PHE A 314 11.70 -3.84 6.70
N LEU A 315 11.37 -4.31 5.50
CA LEU A 315 10.01 -4.65 5.11
C LEU A 315 9.66 -6.05 5.64
N PHE A 316 8.49 -6.15 6.22
CA PHE A 316 7.90 -7.42 6.64
C PHE A 316 6.66 -7.69 5.80
N ILE A 317 6.62 -8.85 5.15
CA ILE A 317 5.56 -9.25 4.24
C ILE A 317 4.96 -10.56 4.75
N VAL A 318 3.66 -10.63 4.83
CA VAL A 318 2.92 -11.86 5.16
C VAL A 318 2.26 -12.45 3.92
N PHE A 319 2.06 -13.78 3.96
CA PHE A 319 1.52 -14.56 2.85
C PHE A 319 0.37 -15.43 3.35
N ASP A 320 -0.72 -15.51 2.59
CA ASP A 320 -1.85 -16.43 2.81
C ASP A 320 -1.38 -17.91 2.92
N THR A 321 -0.25 -18.25 2.35
CA THR A 321 0.34 -19.59 2.42
C THR A 321 1.03 -19.91 3.75
N SER A 322 0.66 -19.24 4.84
CA SER A 322 1.12 -19.48 6.23
C SER A 322 2.61 -19.18 6.45
N GLY A 323 3.04 -18.01 6.02
CA GLY A 323 4.42 -17.60 6.23
C GLY A 323 4.66 -16.10 6.03
N TYR A 324 5.93 -15.70 6.14
CA TYR A 324 6.37 -14.32 6.03
C TYR A 324 7.75 -14.21 5.39
N ALA A 325 8.09 -13.02 4.95
CA ALA A 325 9.45 -12.64 4.53
C ALA A 325 9.86 -11.32 5.17
N ALA A 326 11.15 -11.20 5.51
CA ALA A 326 11.77 -9.96 5.92
C ALA A 326 12.77 -9.53 4.83
N LYS A 327 12.66 -8.28 4.37
CA LYS A 327 13.44 -7.73 3.24
C LYS A 327 14.07 -6.40 3.64
N ASP A 328 15.29 -6.13 3.17
CA ASP A 328 15.99 -4.86 3.42
C ASP A 328 15.35 -3.69 2.69
#